data_31563f4cefe1a718717fbcda05f3b3b2
#
_entry.id   31563f4cefe1a718717fbcda05f3b3b2
#
_cell.length_a   1.000
_cell.length_b   1.000
_cell.length_c   1.000
_cell.angle_alpha   90.00
_cell.angle_beta   90.00
_cell.angle_gamma   90.00
#
_symmetry.space_group_name_H-M   'P 1'
#
loop_
_entity.id
_entity.type
_entity.pdbx_description
1 polymer ?
#
loop_
_entity_poly.entity_id
_entity_poly.type
_entity_poly.pdbx_seq_one_letter_code
_entity_poly.pdbx_strand_id
1 'polypeptide(L)'
;MKQFFLLVCLCLWACIATAQSQDTPLNGKKIENEKPPIALYKFISHQRDTTYLDTTLTIQKSYKFNYLRSDTFELLPFSNVGQTYNGLAINTTSKRLTPLFAAQSHHYNYKEIEDVSYFNVPTPLTEIYFKTAFEQGQQLNAFFTINTSKQFNFSLSYQGVRSLGNYQQSLTSTGNLLITSNYFSKNNRYNVRFHVASHDILNRENGGLTQNSLALFINDDPEFSDRGRLDVNFEDAENNLKGVRFYMSQEYSLLQKADSTSTTALTLGNSIWYEEKLFEYRQNTAYEPYGASYEPVDLYNKTTLEDFNIQAYARLENTLLGNFKVFTTLTDYNYGYNSVLNLDNGQIPNRIKDNMVSVGGAYQKQYKGFDLAAQAAINVSGATTGNYINAAAGYSLNEDTRVQGSIKIHNVAPNFNFQLYQSDYVNYNWKTEFNTIKTQELGFDLWSKKVANLSLSYTGIDDYTYFAINPSQSQEDTFLRPTPQQFTSRVNYLKIKAEREFNWRGFALNNTIMYQNVLSGSTVFNVPELITRQSLYYQDQIFKNALFFQTGVNLKYFTKYNSNGYDPVLAEFYVQNEQEIGGFPVIDLFFNAKIRQTRIFVTWEHFNALFSKTNQYFSAPGYP
;
A
#
# COMPACT_ATOMS: atom_id res chain seq x y z
N MET A 1 24.65 -13.12 5.90
CA MET A 1 23.65 -12.66 6.90
C MET A 1 24.14 -12.68 8.35
N LYS A 2 24.58 -13.82 8.93
CA LYS A 2 25.01 -13.86 10.35
C LYS A 2 26.16 -12.89 10.70
N GLN A 3 27.16 -12.73 9.85
CA GLN A 3 28.30 -11.82 10.08
C GLN A 3 27.91 -10.34 9.97
N PHE A 4 26.98 -9.99 9.09
CA PHE A 4 26.46 -8.63 8.94
C PHE A 4 25.59 -8.22 10.15
N PHE A 5 24.78 -9.14 10.67
CA PHE A 5 23.98 -8.92 11.88
C PHE A 5 24.87 -8.69 13.10
N LEU A 6 25.99 -9.42 13.20
CA LEU A 6 26.98 -9.24 14.27
C LEU A 6 27.67 -7.87 14.18
N LEU A 7 27.95 -7.37 12.97
CA LEU A 7 28.56 -6.06 12.75
C LEU A 7 27.61 -4.92 13.13
N VAL A 8 26.32 -5.04 12.80
CA VAL A 8 25.29 -4.08 13.17
C VAL A 8 25.07 -4.07 14.70
N CYS A 9 25.06 -5.24 15.35
CA CYS A 9 24.98 -5.34 16.80
C CYS A 9 26.22 -4.75 17.49
N LEU A 10 27.42 -4.94 16.94
CA LEU A 10 28.67 -4.35 17.45
C LEU A 10 28.68 -2.82 17.31
N CYS A 11 28.18 -2.29 16.20
CA CYS A 11 28.04 -0.84 16.00
C CYS A 11 27.01 -0.23 16.96
N LEU A 12 25.89 -0.91 17.20
CA LEU A 12 24.89 -0.50 18.19
C LEU A 12 25.48 -0.54 19.61
N TRP A 13 26.28 -1.54 19.94
CA TRP A 13 26.94 -1.65 21.25
C TRP A 13 27.99 -0.55 21.47
N ALA A 14 28.77 -0.22 20.43
CA ALA A 14 29.72 0.89 20.48
C ALA A 14 29.04 2.25 20.66
N CYS A 15 27.85 2.46 20.07
CA CYS A 15 27.05 3.69 20.27
C CYS A 15 26.49 3.78 21.70
N ILE A 16 26.14 2.66 22.33
CA ILE A 16 25.67 2.62 23.73
C ILE A 16 26.79 2.87 24.70
N ALA A 17 28.00 2.36 24.44
CA ALA A 17 29.16 2.53 25.30
C ALA A 17 29.68 3.98 25.36
N THR A 18 29.44 4.79 24.33
CA THR A 18 29.82 6.21 24.31
C THR A 18 28.79 7.14 24.96
N ALA A 19 27.63 6.62 25.34
CA ALA A 19 26.58 7.39 26.02
C ALA A 19 26.70 7.44 27.55
N GLN A 20 27.66 6.74 28.15
CA GLN A 20 27.97 6.83 29.56
C GLN A 20 29.15 7.78 29.78
N SER A 21 28.85 9.06 30.06
CA SER A 21 29.58 9.86 31.06
C SER A 21 29.23 11.33 30.96
N GLN A 22 28.80 11.83 31.99
CA GLN A 22 29.19 12.98 32.81
C GLN A 22 28.01 13.43 33.65
N ASP A 23 27.92 12.84 34.83
CA ASP A 23 27.21 13.41 35.96
C ASP A 23 27.99 14.63 36.44
N THR A 24 27.59 15.81 35.97
CA THR A 24 27.90 17.06 36.68
C THR A 24 26.74 17.36 37.63
N PRO A 25 26.96 17.56 38.92
CA PRO A 25 25.89 17.89 39.87
C PRO A 25 25.36 19.29 39.56
N LEU A 26 24.17 19.35 38.98
CA LEU A 26 23.44 20.58 38.73
C LEU A 26 22.72 20.99 40.02
N ASN A 27 23.19 22.08 40.61
CA ASN A 27 22.50 22.83 41.65
C ASN A 27 21.05 23.14 41.24
N GLY A 28 20.11 22.74 42.13
CA GLY A 28 18.69 22.77 41.87
C GLY A 28 18.09 24.13 41.56
N LYS A 29 17.71 24.34 40.33
CA LYS A 29 16.48 25.05 39.96
C LYS A 29 15.56 24.00 39.34
N LYS A 30 14.39 23.76 39.93
CA LYS A 30 13.28 23.07 39.27
C LYS A 30 12.97 23.87 38.00
N ILE A 31 13.55 23.45 36.89
CA ILE A 31 13.07 23.83 35.56
C ILE A 31 11.74 23.11 35.46
N GLU A 32 10.61 23.81 35.46
CA GLU A 32 9.35 23.28 35.03
C GLU A 32 9.58 22.82 33.59
N ASN A 33 9.68 21.51 33.39
CA ASN A 33 9.82 20.90 32.08
C ASN A 33 8.47 21.06 31.34
N GLU A 34 8.23 22.23 30.78
CA GLU A 34 7.15 22.38 29.77
C GLU A 34 7.42 21.39 28.67
N LYS A 35 6.44 20.53 28.38
CA LYS A 35 6.53 19.58 27.26
C LYS A 35 6.70 20.37 25.96
N PRO A 36 7.66 19.99 25.11
CA PRO A 36 7.83 20.68 23.83
C PRO A 36 6.53 20.71 23.03
N PRO A 37 6.22 21.82 22.32
CA PRO A 37 5.05 21.92 21.48
C PRO A 37 5.01 20.80 20.42
N ILE A 38 3.82 20.29 20.13
CA ILE A 38 3.58 19.22 19.14
C ILE A 38 4.15 19.56 17.75
N ALA A 39 4.11 20.84 17.36
CA ALA A 39 4.67 21.33 16.12
C ALA A 39 6.19 21.11 15.95
N LEU A 40 6.90 20.75 17.00
CA LEU A 40 8.31 20.38 16.95
C LEU A 40 8.55 18.90 16.63
N TYR A 41 7.52 18.04 16.76
CA TYR A 41 7.60 16.63 16.42
C TYR A 41 7.23 16.45 14.95
N LYS A 42 8.24 16.44 14.09
CA LYS A 42 8.08 16.42 12.62
C LYS A 42 8.21 15.01 12.09
N PHE A 43 7.23 14.63 11.26
CA PHE A 43 7.22 13.44 10.43
C PHE A 43 7.38 13.89 8.98
N ILE A 44 8.44 13.47 8.33
CA ILE A 44 8.87 13.99 7.04
C ILE A 44 8.73 12.86 6.02
N SER A 45 7.88 13.04 5.01
CA SER A 45 7.68 12.06 3.94
C SER A 45 8.93 11.86 3.08
N HIS A 46 8.91 10.84 2.23
CA HIS A 46 9.93 10.65 1.19
C HIS A 46 10.05 11.89 0.29
N GLN A 47 8.93 12.52 -0.09
CA GLN A 47 8.87 13.74 -0.90
C GLN A 47 9.24 15.01 -0.12
N ARG A 48 9.55 14.91 1.17
CA ARG A 48 9.93 16.00 2.08
C ARG A 48 8.77 16.85 2.59
N ASP A 49 7.53 16.41 2.41
CA ASP A 49 6.39 17.02 3.07
C ASP A 49 6.46 16.75 4.57
N THR A 50 6.12 17.76 5.37
CA THR A 50 6.19 17.66 6.82
C THR A 50 4.80 17.62 7.41
N THR A 51 4.53 16.58 8.21
CA THR A 51 3.36 16.43 9.07
C THR A 51 3.78 16.38 10.54
N TYR A 52 2.82 16.48 11.46
CA TYR A 52 3.08 16.56 12.88
C TYR A 52 2.39 15.40 13.61
N LEU A 53 2.86 15.11 14.82
CA LEU A 53 2.42 13.98 15.64
C LEU A 53 0.89 13.87 15.75
N ASP A 54 0.16 14.95 16.05
CA ASP A 54 -1.30 14.92 16.20
C ASP A 54 -2.03 14.69 14.86
N THR A 55 -1.43 15.05 13.73
CA THR A 55 -2.04 14.79 12.42
C THR A 55 -1.81 13.37 11.93
N THR A 56 -0.74 12.71 12.41
CA THR A 56 -0.37 11.35 12.00
C THR A 56 -0.93 10.28 12.92
N LEU A 57 -1.03 10.57 14.23
CA LEU A 57 -1.44 9.61 15.26
C LEU A 57 -2.79 9.98 15.92
N THR A 58 -3.61 10.80 15.27
CA THR A 58 -4.89 11.24 15.84
C THR A 58 -5.88 10.08 16.03
N ILE A 59 -6.57 10.09 17.18
CA ILE A 59 -7.66 9.16 17.48
C ILE A 59 -8.91 9.40 16.62
N GLN A 60 -9.12 10.61 16.14
CA GLN A 60 -10.33 11.03 15.43
C GLN A 60 -10.55 10.34 14.09
N LYS A 61 -9.49 9.74 13.51
CA LYS A 61 -9.54 9.04 12.21
C LYS A 61 -9.66 7.53 12.34
N SER A 62 -9.57 6.97 13.55
CA SER A 62 -9.43 5.51 13.74
C SER A 62 -10.62 4.71 13.22
N TYR A 63 -11.84 5.28 13.20
CA TYR A 63 -13.02 4.63 12.64
C TYR A 63 -12.96 4.39 11.12
N LYS A 64 -12.03 5.06 10.42
CA LYS A 64 -11.75 4.86 8.98
C LYS A 64 -10.63 3.85 8.74
N PHE A 65 -9.91 3.44 9.78
CA PHE A 65 -8.68 2.67 9.69
C PHE A 65 -8.92 1.21 10.06
N ASN A 66 -8.15 0.35 9.45
CA ASN A 66 -8.00 -1.04 9.85
C ASN A 66 -6.56 -1.32 10.34
N TYR A 67 -6.11 -2.58 10.26
CA TYR A 67 -4.77 -2.97 10.70
C TYR A 67 -3.64 -2.29 9.88
N LEU A 68 -3.89 -1.83 8.65
CA LEU A 68 -2.93 -1.04 7.86
C LEU A 68 -2.73 0.37 8.39
N ARG A 69 -3.61 0.83 9.30
CA ARG A 69 -3.63 2.20 9.85
C ARG A 69 -3.76 3.29 8.77
N SER A 70 -4.47 2.97 7.73
CA SER A 70 -4.82 3.86 6.61
C SER A 70 -6.30 3.76 6.28
N ASP A 71 -6.84 4.75 5.58
CA ASP A 71 -8.23 4.71 5.11
C ASP A 71 -8.40 3.61 4.06
N THR A 72 -9.29 2.66 4.33
CA THR A 72 -9.55 1.48 3.51
C THR A 72 -10.90 1.53 2.81
N PHE A 73 -11.39 2.74 2.49
CA PHE A 73 -12.69 2.94 1.84
C PHE A 73 -12.84 2.15 0.53
N GLU A 74 -11.78 2.08 -0.26
CA GLU A 74 -11.74 1.42 -1.58
C GLU A 74 -11.31 -0.05 -1.52
N LEU A 75 -11.21 -0.63 -0.31
CA LEU A 75 -10.71 -1.98 -0.10
C LEU A 75 -11.74 -2.85 0.63
N LEU A 76 -11.90 -4.06 0.16
CA LEU A 76 -12.71 -5.10 0.76
C LEU A 76 -11.77 -6.14 1.41
N PRO A 77 -11.72 -6.22 2.76
CA PRO A 77 -10.81 -7.13 3.44
C PRO A 77 -11.27 -8.58 3.30
N PHE A 78 -10.33 -9.52 3.26
CA PHE A 78 -10.60 -10.92 3.49
C PHE A 78 -10.89 -11.17 4.97
N SER A 79 -11.38 -12.35 5.29
CA SER A 79 -11.95 -12.69 6.62
C SER A 79 -10.95 -12.60 7.76
N ASN A 80 -9.66 -12.79 7.52
CA ASN A 80 -8.65 -12.73 8.57
C ASN A 80 -7.76 -11.47 8.48
N VAL A 81 -7.40 -10.94 9.65
CA VAL A 81 -6.46 -9.81 9.77
C VAL A 81 -5.10 -10.21 9.20
N GLY A 82 -4.57 -9.44 8.27
CA GLY A 82 -3.29 -9.72 7.61
C GLY A 82 -3.40 -10.47 6.28
N GLN A 83 -4.57 -10.98 5.93
CA GLN A 83 -4.84 -11.44 4.56
C GLN A 83 -4.92 -10.26 3.58
N THR A 84 -5.13 -10.57 2.32
CA THR A 84 -5.25 -9.61 1.24
C THR A 84 -6.55 -8.78 1.28
N TYR A 85 -6.66 -7.87 0.34
CA TYR A 85 -7.84 -7.06 0.05
C TYR A 85 -8.23 -7.20 -1.40
N ASN A 86 -9.52 -7.27 -1.67
CA ASN A 86 -10.04 -7.08 -3.01
C ASN A 86 -10.26 -5.57 -3.25
N GLY A 87 -9.76 -5.04 -4.36
CA GLY A 87 -9.93 -3.64 -4.70
C GLY A 87 -11.32 -3.34 -5.23
N LEU A 88 -12.06 -2.46 -4.55
CA LEU A 88 -13.34 -1.94 -5.03
C LEU A 88 -13.18 -0.80 -6.04
N ALA A 89 -11.97 -0.25 -6.17
CA ALA A 89 -11.61 0.75 -7.17
C ALA A 89 -10.22 0.46 -7.71
N ILE A 90 -9.99 0.76 -8.98
CA ILE A 90 -8.71 0.51 -9.63
C ILE A 90 -7.94 1.81 -9.80
N ASN A 91 -6.69 1.83 -9.36
CA ASN A 91 -5.74 2.91 -9.56
C ASN A 91 -4.69 2.45 -10.59
N THR A 92 -4.69 3.10 -11.74
CA THR A 92 -3.90 2.68 -12.91
C THR A 92 -2.67 3.52 -13.17
N THR A 93 -2.45 4.57 -12.37
CA THR A 93 -1.35 5.51 -12.58
C THR A 93 -0.17 5.20 -11.67
N SER A 94 1.01 4.97 -12.26
CA SER A 94 2.25 4.71 -11.55
C SER A 94 3.36 5.63 -12.07
N LYS A 95 4.23 6.10 -11.20
CA LYS A 95 5.45 6.85 -11.59
C LYS A 95 6.64 5.94 -11.87
N ARG A 96 6.45 4.63 -11.86
CA ARG A 96 7.51 3.65 -12.13
C ARG A 96 7.71 3.50 -13.63
N LEU A 97 8.94 3.23 -14.02
CA LEU A 97 9.34 2.94 -15.40
C LEU A 97 9.75 1.47 -15.57
N THR A 98 9.76 0.70 -14.47
CA THR A 98 10.02 -0.74 -14.41
C THR A 98 8.72 -1.49 -14.16
N PRO A 99 8.58 -2.75 -14.64
CA PRO A 99 7.47 -3.63 -14.29
C PRO A 99 7.37 -3.83 -12.77
N LEU A 100 6.16 -4.08 -12.27
CA LEU A 100 5.95 -4.45 -10.87
C LEU A 100 6.31 -5.92 -10.64
N PHE A 101 6.67 -6.25 -9.39
CA PHE A 101 6.90 -7.63 -8.96
C PHE A 101 5.59 -8.43 -8.95
N ALA A 102 5.67 -9.76 -8.92
CA ALA A 102 4.55 -10.69 -8.76
C ALA A 102 3.83 -10.55 -7.41
N ALA A 103 2.75 -11.29 -7.21
CA ALA A 103 2.01 -11.40 -5.94
C ALA A 103 1.47 -10.06 -5.43
N GLN A 104 0.83 -9.29 -6.31
CA GLN A 104 0.35 -7.93 -5.99
C GLN A 104 -0.70 -7.92 -4.87
N SER A 105 -1.45 -9.02 -4.68
CA SER A 105 -2.40 -9.14 -3.58
C SER A 105 -1.76 -9.03 -2.18
N HIS A 106 -0.47 -9.35 -2.03
CA HIS A 106 0.26 -9.26 -0.75
C HIS A 106 0.94 -7.91 -0.51
N HIS A 107 1.00 -7.04 -1.52
CA HIS A 107 1.71 -5.75 -1.41
C HIS A 107 0.99 -4.71 -0.54
N TYR A 108 -0.26 -4.92 -0.13
CA TYR A 108 -0.95 -4.01 0.80
C TYR A 108 -0.21 -3.79 2.12
N ASN A 109 0.50 -4.80 2.61
CA ASN A 109 1.30 -4.72 3.83
C ASN A 109 2.79 -4.43 3.58
N TYR A 110 3.20 -4.37 2.32
CA TYR A 110 4.56 -4.09 1.91
C TYR A 110 4.80 -2.57 1.92
N LYS A 111 5.86 -2.11 2.59
CA LYS A 111 6.22 -0.70 2.63
C LYS A 111 7.17 -0.37 1.49
N GLU A 112 6.67 0.34 0.50
CA GLU A 112 7.48 0.86 -0.61
C GLU A 112 8.32 2.07 -0.15
N ILE A 113 9.21 2.57 -1.01
CA ILE A 113 10.09 3.71 -0.68
C ILE A 113 9.29 4.96 -0.32
N GLU A 114 8.17 5.18 -1.01
CA GLU A 114 7.29 6.33 -0.82
C GLU A 114 6.55 6.32 0.52
N ASP A 115 6.38 5.14 1.13
CA ASP A 115 5.70 4.96 2.43
C ASP A 115 6.62 5.25 3.62
N VAL A 116 7.93 5.40 3.37
CA VAL A 116 8.92 5.61 4.43
C VAL A 116 8.94 7.07 4.86
N SER A 117 8.75 7.29 6.16
CA SER A 117 8.90 8.60 6.80
C SER A 117 10.20 8.69 7.56
N TYR A 118 10.73 9.91 7.63
CA TYR A 118 11.87 10.31 8.43
C TYR A 118 11.42 11.28 9.52
N PHE A 119 12.19 11.42 10.57
CA PHE A 119 11.72 12.12 11.77
C PHE A 119 12.69 13.20 12.21
N ASN A 120 12.15 14.17 12.95
CA ASN A 120 12.92 15.12 13.74
C ASN A 120 12.09 15.47 14.99
N VAL A 121 12.60 15.14 16.18
CA VAL A 121 11.84 15.23 17.43
C VAL A 121 12.66 15.91 18.51
N PRO A 122 12.05 16.81 19.32
CA PRO A 122 12.77 17.52 20.40
C PRO A 122 13.09 16.62 21.58
N THR A 123 12.30 15.57 21.82
CA THR A 123 12.51 14.54 22.84
C THR A 123 12.21 13.17 22.24
N PRO A 124 12.74 12.08 22.82
CA PRO A 124 12.41 10.73 22.37
C PRO A 124 10.90 10.51 22.32
N LEU A 125 10.43 9.89 21.23
CA LEU A 125 9.03 9.53 21.04
C LEU A 125 8.92 8.03 20.88
N THR A 126 8.02 7.42 21.66
CA THR A 126 7.67 6.00 21.55
C THR A 126 6.16 5.89 21.36
N GLU A 127 5.75 5.07 20.41
CA GLU A 127 4.37 4.61 20.28
C GLU A 127 4.34 3.09 20.31
N ILE A 128 3.47 2.53 21.13
CA ILE A 128 3.14 1.11 21.12
C ILE A 128 1.64 1.04 20.84
N TYR A 129 1.29 0.35 19.75
CA TYR A 129 -0.09 0.06 19.40
C TYR A 129 -0.30 -1.45 19.46
N PHE A 130 -1.29 -1.87 20.20
CA PHE A 130 -1.68 -3.27 20.33
C PHE A 130 -3.16 -3.42 20.03
N LYS A 131 -3.50 -4.40 19.19
CA LYS A 131 -4.89 -4.77 18.89
C LYS A 131 -5.01 -6.29 18.97
N THR A 132 -6.09 -6.76 19.58
CA THR A 132 -6.52 -8.15 19.49
C THR A 132 -7.58 -8.28 18.40
N ALA A 133 -7.59 -9.39 17.69
CA ALA A 133 -8.64 -9.79 16.77
C ALA A 133 -9.14 -11.18 17.16
N PHE A 134 -10.28 -11.60 16.63
CA PHE A 134 -10.80 -12.94 16.87
C PHE A 134 -9.80 -14.02 16.46
N GLU A 135 -9.98 -15.23 17.01
CA GLU A 135 -9.19 -16.43 16.76
C GLU A 135 -7.69 -16.19 16.98
N GLN A 136 -7.36 -15.80 18.21
CA GLN A 136 -5.97 -15.57 18.65
C GLN A 136 -5.22 -14.53 17.81
N GLY A 137 -5.95 -13.61 17.17
CA GLY A 137 -5.37 -12.54 16.39
C GLY A 137 -4.70 -11.48 17.27
N GLN A 138 -3.47 -11.10 16.93
CA GLN A 138 -2.71 -10.06 17.59
C GLN A 138 -2.01 -9.18 16.58
N GLN A 139 -2.09 -7.87 16.79
CA GLN A 139 -1.30 -6.89 16.09
C GLN A 139 -0.48 -6.09 17.07
N LEU A 140 0.81 -5.97 16.81
CA LEU A 140 1.74 -5.13 17.54
C LEU A 140 2.43 -4.17 16.59
N ASN A 141 2.28 -2.86 16.81
CA ASN A 141 3.12 -1.87 16.16
C ASN A 141 3.93 -1.17 17.25
N ALA A 142 5.24 -1.23 17.13
CA ALA A 142 6.18 -0.55 18.02
C ALA A 142 6.98 0.46 17.19
N PHE A 143 6.99 1.70 17.62
CA PHE A 143 7.72 2.78 16.97
C PHE A 143 8.52 3.56 18.02
N PHE A 144 9.77 3.81 17.71
CA PHE A 144 10.67 4.61 18.51
C PHE A 144 11.46 5.56 17.62
N THR A 145 11.58 6.82 18.03
CA THR A 145 12.45 7.80 17.36
C THR A 145 13.11 8.73 18.37
N ILE A 146 14.36 9.07 18.09
CA ILE A 146 15.17 9.94 18.93
C ILE A 146 16.12 10.80 18.10
N ASN A 147 16.26 12.05 18.47
CA ASN A 147 17.38 12.87 18.04
C ASN A 147 18.54 12.69 19.02
N THR A 148 19.61 12.01 18.60
CA THR A 148 20.84 11.88 19.41
C THR A 148 21.67 13.16 19.41
N SER A 149 21.44 14.03 18.42
CA SER A 149 21.95 15.39 18.37
C SER A 149 20.95 16.28 17.62
N LYS A 150 21.17 17.60 17.62
CA LYS A 150 20.35 18.52 16.80
C LYS A 150 20.38 18.20 15.30
N GLN A 151 21.41 17.51 14.86
CA GLN A 151 21.67 17.18 13.45
C GLN A 151 21.24 15.77 13.05
N PHE A 152 21.14 14.83 14.00
CA PHE A 152 20.95 13.42 13.69
C PHE A 152 19.75 12.83 14.41
N ASN A 153 18.86 12.24 13.63
CA ASN A 153 17.72 11.45 14.10
C ASN A 153 17.91 9.98 13.70
N PHE A 154 17.46 9.10 14.57
CA PHE A 154 17.35 7.66 14.35
C PHE A 154 15.96 7.20 14.74
N SER A 155 15.38 6.26 13.97
CA SER A 155 14.13 5.61 14.33
C SER A 155 14.12 4.13 14.03
N LEU A 156 13.29 3.41 14.78
CA LEU A 156 13.00 2.00 14.65
C LEU A 156 11.48 1.81 14.66
N SER A 157 10.97 1.08 13.69
CA SER A 157 9.56 0.71 13.61
C SER A 157 9.44 -0.78 13.34
N TYR A 158 8.57 -1.45 14.08
CA TYR A 158 8.18 -2.84 13.85
C TYR A 158 6.67 -2.94 13.80
N GLN A 159 6.15 -3.62 12.78
CA GLN A 159 4.73 -3.94 12.65
C GLN A 159 4.59 -5.46 12.49
N GLY A 160 3.98 -6.09 13.49
CA GLY A 160 3.70 -7.52 13.48
C GLY A 160 2.20 -7.78 13.52
N VAL A 161 1.74 -8.74 12.73
CA VAL A 161 0.38 -9.27 12.75
C VAL A 161 0.46 -10.79 12.75
N ARG A 162 -0.28 -11.44 13.64
CA ARG A 162 -0.47 -12.89 13.61
C ARG A 162 -1.91 -13.21 14.00
N SER A 163 -2.60 -14.01 13.20
CA SER A 163 -3.96 -14.45 13.47
C SER A 163 -4.19 -15.82 12.84
N LEU A 164 -4.92 -16.69 13.53
CA LEU A 164 -5.31 -18.00 12.98
C LEU A 164 -6.45 -17.87 11.96
N GLY A 165 -7.33 -16.88 12.16
CA GLY A 165 -8.54 -16.70 11.35
C GLY A 165 -9.69 -17.64 11.76
N ASN A 166 -10.88 -17.36 11.25
CA ASN A 166 -12.10 -18.08 11.57
C ASN A 166 -12.30 -19.36 10.73
N TYR A 167 -11.66 -19.42 9.56
CA TYR A 167 -11.76 -20.55 8.63
C TYR A 167 -10.52 -21.42 8.72
N GLN A 168 -10.65 -22.68 8.32
CA GLN A 168 -9.52 -23.60 8.23
C GLN A 168 -8.44 -23.01 7.32
N GLN A 169 -7.17 -23.25 7.65
CA GLN A 169 -6.00 -22.86 6.88
C GLN A 169 -6.00 -21.38 6.43
N SER A 170 -6.34 -20.47 7.35
CA SER A 170 -6.38 -19.03 7.09
C SER A 170 -5.39 -18.22 7.96
N LEU A 171 -4.37 -18.88 8.54
CA LEU A 171 -3.36 -18.23 9.35
C LEU A 171 -2.60 -17.16 8.56
N THR A 172 -2.41 -16.02 9.20
CA THR A 172 -1.55 -14.94 8.71
C THR A 172 -0.42 -14.68 9.69
N SER A 173 0.76 -14.35 9.19
CA SER A 173 1.91 -13.93 10.00
C SER A 173 2.72 -12.90 9.23
N THR A 174 2.67 -11.65 9.64
CA THR A 174 3.40 -10.55 9.01
C THR A 174 4.39 -9.95 9.98
N GLY A 175 5.61 -9.71 9.54
CA GLY A 175 6.64 -8.99 10.27
C GLY A 175 7.33 -7.95 9.39
N ASN A 176 7.12 -6.67 9.66
CA ASN A 176 7.76 -5.56 8.94
C ASN A 176 8.66 -4.78 9.88
N LEU A 177 9.96 -4.75 9.61
CA LEU A 177 10.96 -3.97 10.33
C LEU A 177 11.43 -2.82 9.47
N LEU A 178 11.42 -1.61 10.02
CA LEU A 178 11.92 -0.41 9.35
C LEU A 178 12.85 0.35 10.28
N ILE A 179 14.06 0.62 9.81
CA ILE A 179 15.06 1.46 10.47
C ILE A 179 15.28 2.68 9.61
N THR A 180 15.17 3.88 10.16
CA THR A 180 15.45 5.11 9.41
C THR A 180 16.43 6.01 10.13
N SER A 181 17.19 6.78 9.38
CA SER A 181 18.00 7.86 9.91
C SER A 181 17.95 9.09 9.01
N ASN A 182 18.14 10.26 9.63
CA ASN A 182 18.16 11.54 8.96
C ASN A 182 19.21 12.43 9.60
N TYR A 183 20.13 12.93 8.78
CA TYR A 183 21.23 13.79 9.23
C TYR A 183 21.24 15.10 8.45
N PHE A 184 21.39 16.21 9.17
CA PHE A 184 21.63 17.54 8.60
C PHE A 184 22.95 18.11 9.15
N SER A 185 23.79 18.65 8.28
CA SER A 185 24.97 19.41 8.71
C SER A 185 24.56 20.69 9.47
N LYS A 186 25.46 21.21 10.34
CA LYS A 186 25.19 22.42 11.14
C LYS A 186 24.82 23.65 10.31
N ASN A 187 25.34 23.76 9.10
CA ASN A 187 25.03 24.83 8.14
C ASN A 187 23.84 24.52 7.23
N ASN A 188 23.12 23.41 7.45
CA ASN A 188 21.98 22.93 6.65
C ASN A 188 22.27 22.76 5.14
N ARG A 189 23.55 22.68 4.74
CA ARG A 189 23.91 22.49 3.33
C ARG A 189 23.95 21.04 2.91
N TYR A 190 24.20 20.11 3.84
CA TYR A 190 24.28 18.69 3.57
C TYR A 190 23.21 17.94 4.34
N ASN A 191 22.46 17.11 3.65
CA ASN A 191 21.45 16.23 4.21
C ASN A 191 21.64 14.80 3.71
N VAL A 192 21.57 13.82 4.62
CA VAL A 192 21.58 12.39 4.29
C VAL A 192 20.38 11.73 4.94
N ARG A 193 19.69 10.88 4.19
CA ARG A 193 18.64 10.00 4.65
C ARG A 193 19.00 8.57 4.31
N PHE A 194 18.74 7.71 5.24
CA PHE A 194 19.00 6.27 5.10
C PHE A 194 17.84 5.48 5.68
N HIS A 195 17.46 4.39 5.02
CA HIS A 195 16.59 3.40 5.64
C HIS A 195 16.95 1.98 5.22
N VAL A 196 16.61 1.05 6.12
CA VAL A 196 16.55 -0.39 5.86
C VAL A 196 15.13 -0.83 6.14
N ALA A 197 14.53 -1.54 5.20
CA ALA A 197 13.24 -2.19 5.35
C ALA A 197 13.38 -3.69 5.18
N SER A 198 12.73 -4.47 6.05
CA SER A 198 12.65 -5.93 5.95
C SER A 198 11.21 -6.36 6.12
N HIS A 199 10.70 -7.13 5.18
CA HIS A 199 9.32 -7.60 5.12
C HIS A 199 9.29 -9.13 5.10
N ASP A 200 8.36 -9.71 5.84
CA ASP A 200 8.03 -11.14 5.84
C ASP A 200 6.51 -11.26 6.00
N ILE A 201 5.80 -11.59 4.91
CA ILE A 201 4.35 -11.58 4.81
C ILE A 201 3.90 -12.98 4.41
N LEU A 202 3.61 -13.81 5.41
CA LEU A 202 3.18 -15.19 5.24
C LEU A 202 1.67 -15.30 5.42
N ASN A 203 1.03 -15.97 4.47
CA ASN A 203 -0.36 -16.39 4.55
C ASN A 203 -0.47 -17.88 4.27
N ARG A 204 -1.28 -18.57 5.07
CA ARG A 204 -1.79 -19.88 4.68
C ARG A 204 -2.96 -19.70 3.74
N GLU A 205 -3.03 -20.57 2.76
CA GLU A 205 -4.01 -20.51 1.69
C GLU A 205 -4.91 -21.76 1.72
N ASN A 206 -6.20 -21.54 1.46
CA ASN A 206 -7.19 -22.59 1.51
C ASN A 206 -8.05 -22.73 0.24
N GLY A 207 -7.82 -21.87 -0.75
CA GLY A 207 -8.57 -21.87 -2.00
C GLY A 207 -10.04 -21.47 -1.89
N GLY A 208 -10.48 -20.97 -0.72
CA GLY A 208 -11.89 -20.67 -0.44
C GLY A 208 -12.70 -21.87 0.03
N LEU A 209 -13.98 -21.67 0.28
CA LEU A 209 -14.90 -22.74 0.72
C LEU A 209 -15.23 -23.70 -0.44
N THR A 210 -15.41 -24.98 -0.12
CA THR A 210 -15.98 -25.95 -1.06
C THR A 210 -17.41 -25.57 -1.43
N GLN A 211 -17.92 -26.06 -2.56
CA GLN A 211 -19.29 -25.78 -3.03
C GLN A 211 -20.35 -26.16 -1.98
N ASN A 212 -20.14 -27.26 -1.27
CA ASN A 212 -21.06 -27.70 -0.20
C ASN A 212 -21.01 -26.74 0.98
N SER A 213 -19.81 -26.38 1.46
CA SER A 213 -19.62 -25.43 2.56
C SER A 213 -20.12 -24.03 2.22
N LEU A 214 -20.01 -23.63 0.96
CA LEU A 214 -20.54 -22.35 0.47
C LEU A 214 -22.07 -22.30 0.61
N ALA A 215 -22.77 -23.38 0.25
CA ALA A 215 -24.22 -23.48 0.42
C ALA A 215 -24.63 -23.45 1.91
N LEU A 216 -23.90 -24.17 2.78
CA LEU A 216 -24.12 -24.15 4.23
C LEU A 216 -23.89 -22.75 4.83
N PHE A 217 -22.85 -22.06 4.37
CA PHE A 217 -22.55 -20.69 4.79
C PHE A 217 -23.67 -19.71 4.38
N ILE A 218 -24.10 -19.73 3.12
CA ILE A 218 -25.14 -18.83 2.60
C ILE A 218 -26.46 -19.03 3.35
N ASN A 219 -26.84 -20.28 3.64
CA ASN A 219 -28.08 -20.62 4.33
C ASN A 219 -28.01 -20.38 5.85
N ASP A 220 -26.86 -19.96 6.37
CA ASP A 220 -26.60 -19.75 7.81
C ASP A 220 -26.98 -20.97 8.65
N ASP A 221 -26.50 -22.14 8.23
CA ASP A 221 -26.77 -23.40 8.91
C ASP A 221 -26.24 -23.35 10.36
N PRO A 222 -27.10 -23.56 11.39
CA PRO A 222 -26.70 -23.43 12.78
C PRO A 222 -25.60 -24.39 13.23
N GLU A 223 -25.46 -25.55 12.59
CA GLU A 223 -24.38 -26.51 12.90
C GLU A 223 -23.00 -26.00 12.46
N PHE A 224 -22.96 -25.04 11.53
CA PHE A 224 -21.77 -24.44 10.98
C PHE A 224 -21.59 -22.97 11.40
N SER A 225 -22.21 -22.56 12.50
CA SER A 225 -21.96 -21.23 13.12
C SER A 225 -20.50 -21.04 13.53
N ASP A 226 -19.82 -22.10 13.94
CA ASP A 226 -18.37 -22.19 14.02
C ASP A 226 -17.81 -22.37 12.60
N ARG A 227 -17.22 -21.30 12.04
CA ARG A 227 -16.71 -21.26 10.66
C ARG A 227 -15.53 -22.19 10.43
N GLY A 228 -14.81 -22.58 11.48
CA GLY A 228 -13.73 -23.57 11.42
C GLY A 228 -14.20 -25.00 11.07
N ARG A 229 -15.52 -25.25 11.08
CA ARG A 229 -16.14 -26.54 10.67
C ARG A 229 -16.52 -26.61 9.20
N LEU A 230 -16.45 -25.49 8.48
CA LEU A 230 -16.69 -25.44 7.04
C LEU A 230 -15.46 -25.95 6.29
N ASP A 231 -15.67 -26.89 5.37
CA ASP A 231 -14.59 -27.45 4.56
C ASP A 231 -14.10 -26.43 3.53
N VAL A 232 -12.81 -26.40 3.32
CA VAL A 232 -12.10 -25.57 2.35
C VAL A 232 -11.56 -26.42 1.20
N ASN A 233 -11.16 -25.80 0.10
CA ASN A 233 -10.71 -26.52 -1.08
C ASN A 233 -9.39 -27.28 -0.85
N PHE A 234 -8.49 -26.76 -0.02
CA PHE A 234 -7.26 -27.44 0.43
C PHE A 234 -6.77 -26.86 1.76
N GLU A 235 -5.98 -27.64 2.51
CA GLU A 235 -5.54 -27.28 3.86
C GLU A 235 -4.02 -27.26 4.03
N ASP A 236 -3.26 -27.35 2.94
CA ASP A 236 -1.84 -27.67 2.95
C ASP A 236 -0.99 -26.67 2.17
N ALA A 237 -1.57 -25.51 1.78
CA ALA A 237 -0.87 -24.50 1.02
C ALA A 237 -0.51 -23.26 1.85
N GLU A 238 0.60 -22.66 1.50
CA GLU A 238 1.04 -21.36 2.06
C GLU A 238 1.78 -20.54 1.00
N ASN A 239 1.71 -19.24 1.13
CA ASN A 239 2.55 -18.33 0.36
C ASN A 239 3.25 -17.32 1.26
N ASN A 240 4.39 -16.83 0.80
CA ASN A 240 5.20 -15.89 1.55
C ASN A 240 5.86 -14.87 0.64
N LEU A 241 5.58 -13.59 0.87
CA LEU A 241 6.27 -12.46 0.23
C LEU A 241 7.30 -11.90 1.21
N LYS A 242 8.58 -11.97 0.83
CA LYS A 242 9.70 -11.38 1.58
C LYS A 242 10.33 -10.25 0.78
N GLY A 243 10.86 -9.27 1.49
CA GLY A 243 11.62 -8.20 0.88
C GLY A 243 12.65 -7.61 1.83
N VAL A 244 13.80 -7.26 1.28
CA VAL A 244 14.83 -6.49 1.99
C VAL A 244 15.25 -5.33 1.12
N ARG A 245 15.20 -4.11 1.66
CA ARG A 245 15.61 -2.90 0.94
C ARG A 245 16.59 -2.08 1.75
N PHE A 246 17.62 -1.61 1.07
CA PHE A 246 18.56 -0.60 1.51
C PHE A 246 18.39 0.64 0.67
N TYR A 247 18.21 1.78 1.29
CA TYR A 247 18.03 3.06 0.61
C TYR A 247 18.89 4.14 1.26
N MET A 248 19.57 4.92 0.45
CA MET A 248 20.29 6.11 0.87
C MET A 248 20.02 7.25 -0.11
N SER A 249 19.75 8.43 0.41
CA SER A 249 19.64 9.67 -0.38
C SER A 249 20.47 10.75 0.28
N GLN A 250 21.26 11.45 -0.50
CA GLN A 250 22.06 12.56 -0.03
C GLN A 250 21.93 13.78 -0.95
N GLU A 251 21.99 14.96 -0.35
CA GLU A 251 21.91 16.25 -1.01
C GLU A 251 22.95 17.21 -0.49
N TYR A 252 23.50 18.01 -1.38
CA TYR A 252 24.38 19.10 -1.03
C TYR A 252 23.94 20.38 -1.73
N SER A 253 23.65 21.43 -0.95
CA SER A 253 23.31 22.75 -1.46
C SER A 253 24.57 23.53 -1.81
N LEU A 254 24.85 23.61 -3.11
CA LEU A 254 26.00 24.37 -3.65
C LEU A 254 25.82 25.88 -3.44
N LEU A 255 24.61 26.36 -3.66
CA LEU A 255 24.26 27.76 -3.58
C LEU A 255 23.02 27.92 -2.70
N GLN A 256 23.11 28.84 -1.75
CA GLN A 256 21.97 29.33 -0.97
C GLN A 256 22.13 30.83 -0.84
N LYS A 257 21.36 31.59 -1.62
CA LYS A 257 21.29 33.04 -1.55
C LYS A 257 19.86 33.44 -1.22
N ALA A 258 19.71 34.27 -0.22
CA ALA A 258 18.45 34.89 0.13
C ALA A 258 18.70 36.41 0.19
N ASP A 259 17.90 37.16 -0.54
CA ASP A 259 17.80 38.60 -0.42
C ASP A 259 16.38 39.00 0.00
N SER A 260 16.09 40.27 0.12
CA SER A 260 14.79 40.77 0.57
C SER A 260 13.64 40.42 -0.39
N THR A 261 13.92 40.00 -1.63
CA THR A 261 12.94 39.83 -2.70
C THR A 261 12.93 38.40 -3.25
N SER A 262 14.04 37.67 -3.16
CA SER A 262 14.14 36.32 -3.74
C SER A 262 15.07 35.41 -2.95
N THR A 263 14.71 34.15 -2.93
CA THR A 263 15.56 33.06 -2.46
C THR A 263 15.95 32.19 -3.63
N THR A 264 17.24 31.90 -3.77
CA THR A 264 17.76 30.98 -4.80
C THR A 264 18.63 29.93 -4.15
N ALA A 265 18.33 28.67 -4.41
CA ALA A 265 19.14 27.54 -3.98
C ALA A 265 19.39 26.58 -5.14
N LEU A 266 20.64 26.12 -5.26
CA LEU A 266 21.03 25.05 -6.18
C LEU A 266 21.53 23.88 -5.36
N THR A 267 20.87 22.74 -5.51
CA THR A 267 21.16 21.52 -4.77
C THR A 267 21.50 20.40 -5.75
N LEU A 268 22.60 19.70 -5.53
CA LEU A 268 22.90 18.44 -6.17
C LEU A 268 22.59 17.31 -5.21
N GLY A 269 22.06 16.21 -5.72
CA GLY A 269 21.74 15.05 -4.91
C GLY A 269 21.85 13.76 -5.68
N ASN A 270 21.93 12.68 -4.92
CA ASN A 270 21.78 11.34 -5.44
C ASN A 270 20.95 10.48 -4.48
N SER A 271 20.39 9.40 -5.03
CA SER A 271 19.74 8.34 -4.27
C SER A 271 20.23 7.02 -4.81
N ILE A 272 20.55 6.08 -3.91
CA ILE A 272 20.97 4.73 -4.24
C ILE A 272 20.08 3.79 -3.45
N TRP A 273 19.51 2.79 -4.13
CA TRP A 273 18.78 1.75 -3.44
C TRP A 273 18.99 0.39 -4.10
N TYR A 274 18.94 -0.60 -3.24
CA TYR A 274 18.92 -2.01 -3.61
C TYR A 274 17.76 -2.67 -2.90
N GLU A 275 16.97 -3.42 -3.64
CA GLU A 275 15.83 -4.17 -3.14
C GLU A 275 15.88 -5.60 -3.67
N GLU A 276 15.72 -6.55 -2.77
CA GLU A 276 15.50 -7.94 -3.09
C GLU A 276 14.08 -8.31 -2.66
N LYS A 277 13.28 -8.86 -3.59
CA LYS A 277 11.96 -9.42 -3.33
C LYS A 277 11.95 -10.89 -3.67
N LEU A 278 11.25 -11.67 -2.84
CA LEU A 278 11.09 -13.11 -2.96
C LEU A 278 9.62 -13.43 -2.73
N PHE A 279 9.00 -14.15 -3.65
CA PHE A 279 7.69 -14.77 -3.46
C PHE A 279 7.83 -16.29 -3.53
N GLU A 280 7.28 -16.98 -2.53
CA GLU A 280 7.25 -18.45 -2.42
C GLU A 280 5.80 -18.90 -2.30
N TYR A 281 5.42 -19.91 -3.09
CA TYR A 281 4.21 -20.69 -2.90
C TYR A 281 4.62 -22.13 -2.61
N ARG A 282 4.01 -22.75 -1.60
CA ARG A 282 4.23 -24.15 -1.21
C ARG A 282 2.90 -24.84 -1.03
N GLN A 283 2.81 -26.08 -1.49
CA GLN A 283 1.67 -26.95 -1.25
C GLN A 283 2.15 -28.39 -1.13
N ASN A 284 1.65 -29.11 -0.10
CA ASN A 284 2.14 -30.48 0.14
C ASN A 284 1.60 -31.47 -0.88
N THR A 285 0.36 -31.28 -1.36
CA THR A 285 -0.30 -32.19 -2.31
C THR A 285 -0.93 -31.37 -3.44
N ALA A 286 -0.69 -31.76 -4.68
CA ALA A 286 -1.27 -31.06 -5.82
C ALA A 286 -2.80 -31.08 -5.76
N TYR A 287 -3.42 -29.92 -5.93
CA TYR A 287 -4.87 -29.73 -5.98
C TYR A 287 -5.38 -29.98 -7.41
N GLU A 288 -6.17 -31.05 -7.59
CA GLU A 288 -6.63 -31.50 -8.90
C GLU A 288 -7.26 -30.38 -9.76
N PRO A 289 -8.10 -29.47 -9.24
CA PRO A 289 -8.68 -28.39 -10.04
C PRO A 289 -7.68 -27.37 -10.60
N TYR A 290 -6.43 -27.36 -10.16
CA TYR A 290 -5.35 -26.58 -10.80
C TYR A 290 -4.67 -27.29 -11.97
N GLY A 291 -5.06 -28.55 -12.22
CA GLY A 291 -4.56 -29.39 -13.30
C GLY A 291 -3.33 -30.22 -12.90
N ALA A 292 -2.69 -30.80 -13.91
CA ALA A 292 -1.51 -31.63 -13.70
C ALA A 292 -0.35 -30.85 -13.10
N SER A 293 0.46 -31.53 -12.31
CA SER A 293 1.72 -31.01 -11.75
C SER A 293 2.90 -31.88 -12.15
N TYR A 294 4.10 -31.30 -12.23
CA TYR A 294 5.34 -32.04 -12.48
C TYR A 294 5.67 -32.95 -11.30
N GLU A 295 5.41 -32.47 -10.07
CA GLU A 295 5.53 -33.23 -8.84
C GLU A 295 4.15 -33.32 -8.17
N PRO A 296 3.69 -34.53 -7.77
CA PRO A 296 2.36 -34.69 -7.14
C PRO A 296 2.33 -34.22 -5.69
N VAL A 297 3.50 -34.08 -5.05
CA VAL A 297 3.67 -33.67 -3.66
C VAL A 297 4.83 -32.70 -3.52
N ASP A 298 4.83 -31.92 -2.43
CA ASP A 298 5.88 -30.95 -2.09
C ASP A 298 6.11 -29.88 -3.15
N LEU A 299 5.03 -29.37 -3.76
CA LEU A 299 5.09 -28.31 -4.76
C LEU A 299 5.75 -27.06 -4.17
N TYR A 300 6.70 -26.48 -4.92
CA TYR A 300 7.44 -25.32 -4.50
C TYR A 300 7.77 -24.35 -5.65
N ASN A 301 7.08 -23.25 -5.68
CA ASN A 301 7.32 -22.17 -6.63
C ASN A 301 8.11 -21.06 -5.94
N LYS A 302 9.17 -20.57 -6.57
CA LYS A 302 10.00 -19.49 -6.03
C LYS A 302 10.34 -18.47 -7.10
N THR A 303 9.86 -17.26 -6.91
CA THR A 303 10.12 -16.10 -7.78
C THR A 303 11.00 -15.09 -7.05
N THR A 304 11.99 -14.54 -7.71
CA THR A 304 12.91 -13.54 -7.14
C THR A 304 13.00 -12.29 -8.01
N LEU A 305 13.24 -11.15 -7.38
CA LEU A 305 13.62 -9.89 -8.02
C LEU A 305 14.77 -9.28 -7.24
N GLU A 306 15.85 -8.95 -7.94
CA GLU A 306 16.91 -8.07 -7.48
C GLU A 306 16.81 -6.78 -8.28
N ASP A 307 16.72 -5.63 -7.60
CA ASP A 307 16.53 -4.31 -8.22
C ASP A 307 17.52 -3.31 -7.63
N PHE A 308 18.51 -2.91 -8.42
CA PHE A 308 19.52 -1.94 -8.05
C PHE A 308 19.37 -0.65 -8.82
N ASN A 309 19.33 0.49 -8.12
CA ASN A 309 19.09 1.78 -8.74
C ASN A 309 20.06 2.85 -8.21
N ILE A 310 20.50 3.70 -9.11
CA ILE A 310 21.25 4.92 -8.80
C ILE A 310 20.57 6.09 -9.52
N GLN A 311 20.09 7.06 -8.78
CA GLN A 311 19.56 8.31 -9.32
C GLN A 311 20.48 9.47 -8.96
N ALA A 312 20.89 10.27 -9.95
CA ALA A 312 21.54 11.56 -9.75
C ALA A 312 20.60 12.70 -10.19
N TYR A 313 20.61 13.81 -9.48
CA TYR A 313 19.75 14.94 -9.80
C TYR A 313 20.33 16.28 -9.42
N ALA A 314 19.88 17.33 -10.13
CA ALA A 314 20.09 18.73 -9.79
C ALA A 314 18.73 19.40 -9.56
N ARG A 315 18.61 20.21 -8.51
CA ARG A 315 17.41 20.97 -8.17
C ARG A 315 17.75 22.44 -7.99
N LEU A 316 17.09 23.27 -8.79
CA LEU A 316 17.12 24.72 -8.67
C LEU A 316 15.81 25.18 -8.04
N GLU A 317 15.88 25.81 -6.90
CA GLU A 317 14.74 26.44 -6.21
C GLU A 317 14.89 27.95 -6.32
N ASN A 318 13.89 28.62 -6.90
CA ASN A 318 13.90 30.08 -7.06
C ASN A 318 12.49 30.63 -6.86
N THR A 319 12.37 31.64 -6.02
CA THR A 319 11.06 32.25 -5.68
C THR A 319 10.35 32.83 -6.91
N LEU A 320 11.08 33.40 -7.88
CA LEU A 320 10.52 33.99 -9.08
C LEU A 320 10.26 32.95 -10.18
N LEU A 321 11.22 32.07 -10.43
CA LEU A 321 11.17 31.10 -11.53
C LEU A 321 10.43 29.83 -11.18
N GLY A 322 10.35 29.48 -9.89
CA GLY A 322 9.84 28.20 -9.42
C GLY A 322 10.96 27.19 -9.13
N ASN A 323 10.57 25.95 -8.89
CA ASN A 323 11.46 24.86 -8.54
C ASN A 323 11.60 23.92 -9.75
N PHE A 324 12.82 23.71 -10.20
CA PHE A 324 13.18 22.81 -11.29
C PHE A 324 14.01 21.66 -10.72
N LYS A 325 13.69 20.43 -11.08
CA LYS A 325 14.53 19.26 -10.82
C LYS A 325 14.75 18.53 -12.14
N VAL A 326 16.01 18.19 -12.44
CA VAL A 326 16.36 17.27 -13.52
C VAL A 326 17.05 16.07 -12.90
N PHE A 327 16.80 14.88 -13.42
CA PHE A 327 17.38 13.65 -12.89
C PHE A 327 17.66 12.63 -13.99
N THR A 328 18.63 11.77 -13.70
CA THR A 328 18.89 10.55 -14.45
C THR A 328 18.93 9.39 -13.48
N THR A 329 18.39 8.24 -13.87
CA THR A 329 18.39 7.01 -13.06
C THR A 329 18.98 5.87 -13.89
N LEU A 330 19.96 5.19 -13.33
CA LEU A 330 20.44 3.89 -13.80
C LEU A 330 19.71 2.83 -13.00
N THR A 331 19.09 1.86 -13.67
CA THR A 331 18.39 0.73 -13.06
C THR A 331 18.94 -0.56 -13.64
N ASP A 332 19.31 -1.50 -12.77
CA ASP A 332 19.69 -2.87 -13.11
C ASP A 332 18.77 -3.82 -12.36
N TYR A 333 18.02 -4.67 -13.07
CA TYR A 333 17.13 -5.63 -12.43
C TYR A 333 17.28 -7.03 -13.00
N ASN A 334 16.97 -8.02 -12.15
CA ASN A 334 17.04 -9.44 -12.44
C ASN A 334 15.82 -10.15 -11.81
N TYR A 335 14.78 -10.37 -12.62
CA TYR A 335 13.55 -11.05 -12.22
C TYR A 335 13.51 -12.48 -12.72
N GLY A 336 13.00 -13.42 -11.93
CA GLY A 336 12.58 -14.74 -12.41
C GLY A 336 12.89 -15.90 -11.46
N TYR A 337 13.29 -17.03 -12.03
CA TYR A 337 13.31 -18.38 -11.45
C TYR A 337 14.71 -18.96 -11.47
N ASN A 338 14.90 -20.09 -10.75
CA ASN A 338 16.21 -20.72 -10.64
C ASN A 338 16.60 -21.51 -11.91
N SER A 339 15.64 -22.15 -12.55
CA SER A 339 15.88 -23.09 -13.65
C SER A 339 15.14 -22.70 -14.91
N VAL A 340 15.70 -23.02 -16.05
CA VAL A 340 15.02 -22.98 -17.34
C VAL A 340 14.07 -24.18 -17.42
N LEU A 341 12.84 -23.93 -17.88
CA LEU A 341 11.87 -25.01 -18.07
C LEU A 341 11.84 -25.46 -19.52
N ASN A 342 12.06 -26.76 -19.75
CA ASN A 342 11.98 -27.37 -21.08
C ASN A 342 10.61 -28.03 -21.24
N LEU A 343 9.83 -27.59 -22.23
CA LEU A 343 8.54 -28.14 -22.59
C LEU A 343 8.65 -28.81 -23.96
N ASP A 344 7.70 -29.68 -24.28
CA ASP A 344 7.65 -30.36 -25.60
C ASP A 344 7.55 -29.37 -26.76
N ASN A 345 6.93 -28.22 -26.55
CA ASN A 345 6.70 -27.17 -27.56
C ASN A 345 7.68 -26.00 -27.50
N GLY A 346 8.70 -26.06 -26.63
CA GLY A 346 9.70 -25.01 -26.52
C GLY A 346 10.30 -24.86 -25.14
N GLN A 347 11.05 -23.80 -24.93
CA GLN A 347 11.77 -23.50 -23.70
C GLN A 347 11.27 -22.21 -23.07
N ILE A 348 10.97 -22.24 -21.78
CA ILE A 348 10.67 -21.04 -20.98
C ILE A 348 11.96 -20.60 -20.29
N PRO A 349 12.45 -19.37 -20.55
CA PRO A 349 13.65 -18.84 -19.89
C PRO A 349 13.38 -18.65 -18.41
N ASN A 350 14.44 -18.68 -17.62
CA ASN A 350 14.32 -18.50 -16.18
C ASN A 350 14.42 -17.04 -15.74
N ARG A 351 14.92 -16.11 -16.57
CA ARG A 351 15.18 -14.73 -16.15
C ARG A 351 14.77 -13.69 -17.17
N ILE A 352 14.25 -12.56 -16.67
CA ILE A 352 14.15 -11.28 -17.37
C ILE A 352 15.13 -10.33 -16.69
N LYS A 353 16.12 -9.85 -17.45
CA LYS A 353 17.14 -8.91 -16.98
C LYS A 353 17.20 -7.71 -17.89
N ASP A 354 17.40 -6.54 -17.30
CA ASP A 354 17.65 -5.33 -18.09
C ASP A 354 18.54 -4.37 -17.30
N ASN A 355 19.33 -3.61 -18.05
CA ASN A 355 20.10 -2.48 -17.53
C ASN A 355 19.68 -1.25 -18.33
N MET A 356 18.95 -0.36 -17.68
CA MET A 356 18.28 0.76 -18.32
C MET A 356 18.70 2.09 -17.74
N VAL A 357 18.70 3.10 -18.58
CA VAL A 357 18.87 4.51 -18.17
C VAL A 357 17.56 5.24 -18.44
N SER A 358 17.09 5.95 -17.42
CA SER A 358 15.97 6.88 -17.57
C SER A 358 16.41 8.30 -17.29
N VAL A 359 15.77 9.26 -17.96
CA VAL A 359 15.94 10.69 -17.72
C VAL A 359 14.60 11.32 -17.44
N GLY A 360 14.59 12.34 -16.59
CA GLY A 360 13.35 13.03 -16.26
C GLY A 360 13.56 14.40 -15.67
N GLY A 361 12.44 15.09 -15.50
CA GLY A 361 12.40 16.41 -14.89
C GLY A 361 11.11 16.64 -14.13
N ALA A 362 11.18 17.57 -13.18
CA ALA A 362 10.01 18.08 -12.46
C ALA A 362 10.07 19.60 -12.36
N TYR A 363 8.91 20.21 -12.41
CA TYR A 363 8.72 21.64 -12.24
C TYR A 363 7.60 21.91 -11.26
N GLN A 364 7.79 22.86 -10.36
CA GLN A 364 6.77 23.30 -9.41
C GLN A 364 6.84 24.82 -9.22
N LYS A 365 5.70 25.48 -9.28
CA LYS A 365 5.56 26.90 -9.06
C LYS A 365 4.27 27.22 -8.33
N GLN A 366 4.37 28.14 -7.36
CA GLN A 366 3.21 28.76 -6.72
C GLN A 366 3.27 30.28 -6.94
N TYR A 367 2.15 30.88 -7.33
CA TYR A 367 2.06 32.32 -7.55
C TYR A 367 0.63 32.82 -7.37
N LYS A 368 0.40 33.72 -6.42
CA LYS A 368 -0.91 34.40 -6.19
C LYS A 368 -2.12 33.45 -6.19
N GLY A 369 -2.03 32.35 -5.47
CA GLY A 369 -3.11 31.36 -5.39
C GLY A 369 -3.09 30.31 -6.50
N PHE A 370 -2.35 30.52 -7.59
CA PHE A 370 -2.08 29.50 -8.59
C PHE A 370 -0.94 28.59 -8.15
N ASP A 371 -1.07 27.30 -8.38
CA ASP A 371 -0.01 26.32 -8.27
C ASP A 371 0.04 25.46 -9.54
N LEU A 372 1.25 25.22 -10.00
CA LEU A 372 1.54 24.34 -11.13
C LEU A 372 2.58 23.32 -10.70
N ALA A 373 2.33 22.06 -10.95
CA ALA A 373 3.27 20.96 -10.75
C ALA A 373 3.29 20.08 -12.00
N ALA A 374 4.47 19.76 -12.50
CA ALA A 374 4.63 18.83 -13.62
C ALA A 374 5.85 17.94 -13.38
N GLN A 375 5.77 16.69 -13.78
CA GLN A 375 6.86 15.73 -13.74
C GLN A 375 6.77 14.80 -14.95
N ALA A 376 7.89 14.55 -15.60
CA ALA A 376 7.97 13.60 -16.69
C ALA A 376 9.28 12.80 -16.62
N ALA A 377 9.23 11.55 -17.06
CA ALA A 377 10.43 10.74 -17.26
C ALA A 377 10.23 9.73 -18.39
N ILE A 378 11.35 9.30 -18.97
CA ILE A 378 11.38 8.34 -20.07
C ILE A 378 12.62 7.45 -19.97
N ASN A 379 12.48 6.18 -20.32
CA ASN A 379 13.59 5.27 -20.54
C ASN A 379 14.27 5.62 -21.87
N VAL A 380 15.58 5.89 -21.83
CA VAL A 380 16.36 6.26 -23.01
C VAL A 380 17.29 5.14 -23.47
N SER A 381 17.50 4.12 -22.65
CA SER A 381 18.21 2.89 -23.01
C SER A 381 17.68 1.71 -22.21
N GLY A 382 18.01 0.49 -22.66
CA GLY A 382 17.51 -0.77 -22.13
C GLY A 382 16.44 -1.38 -23.03
N ALA A 383 16.03 -2.62 -22.74
CA ALA A 383 14.97 -3.33 -23.45
C ALA A 383 13.57 -2.88 -23.00
N THR A 384 13.44 -2.45 -21.74
CA THR A 384 12.17 -2.01 -21.17
C THR A 384 11.83 -0.59 -21.59
N THR A 385 10.79 -0.45 -22.40
CA THR A 385 10.26 0.85 -22.77
C THR A 385 9.30 1.36 -21.70
N GLY A 386 9.37 2.67 -21.42
CA GLY A 386 8.46 3.29 -20.46
C GLY A 386 8.60 4.80 -20.45
N ASN A 387 7.49 5.49 -20.21
CA ASN A 387 7.48 6.92 -19.94
C ASN A 387 6.27 7.32 -19.12
N TYR A 388 6.37 8.45 -18.44
CA TYR A 388 5.20 9.07 -17.82
C TYR A 388 5.28 10.61 -17.89
N ILE A 389 4.09 11.23 -17.89
CA ILE A 389 3.88 12.66 -17.72
C ILE A 389 2.75 12.83 -16.69
N ASN A 390 3.03 13.56 -15.63
CA ASN A 390 2.04 13.98 -14.64
C ASN A 390 2.08 15.49 -14.55
N ALA A 391 0.97 16.17 -14.80
CA ALA A 391 0.84 17.61 -14.68
C ALA A 391 -0.44 17.97 -13.93
N ALA A 392 -0.35 18.95 -13.06
CA ALA A 392 -1.50 19.47 -12.30
C ALA A 392 -1.40 20.99 -12.20
N ALA A 393 -2.51 21.66 -12.40
CA ALA A 393 -2.66 23.10 -12.22
C ALA A 393 -3.79 23.38 -11.25
N GLY A 394 -3.52 24.07 -10.16
CA GLY A 394 -4.45 24.41 -9.11
C GLY A 394 -4.66 25.90 -8.95
N TYR A 395 -5.80 26.26 -8.37
CA TYR A 395 -6.11 27.63 -7.97
C TYR A 395 -6.86 27.65 -6.63
N SER A 396 -6.32 28.40 -5.69
CA SER A 396 -6.97 28.67 -4.40
C SER A 396 -7.88 29.90 -4.54
N LEU A 397 -9.20 29.65 -4.63
CA LEU A 397 -10.22 30.71 -4.72
C LEU A 397 -10.23 31.56 -3.45
N ASN A 398 -10.05 30.91 -2.32
CA ASN A 398 -9.92 31.49 -0.98
C ASN A 398 -9.29 30.46 -0.03
N GLU A 399 -9.21 30.75 1.29
CA GLU A 399 -8.63 29.85 2.30
C GLU A 399 -9.42 28.54 2.49
N ASP A 400 -10.68 28.50 2.09
CA ASP A 400 -11.61 27.38 2.28
C ASP A 400 -11.85 26.58 0.99
N THR A 401 -11.45 27.10 -0.17
CA THR A 401 -11.81 26.49 -1.46
C THR A 401 -10.63 26.54 -2.44
N ARG A 402 -10.24 25.36 -2.93
CA ARG A 402 -9.22 25.14 -3.96
C ARG A 402 -9.75 24.22 -5.04
N VAL A 403 -9.41 24.49 -6.28
CA VAL A 403 -9.67 23.63 -7.44
C VAL A 403 -8.36 23.23 -8.09
N GLN A 404 -8.32 22.04 -8.69
CA GLN A 404 -7.16 21.54 -9.42
C GLN A 404 -7.59 20.69 -10.59
N GLY A 405 -7.02 20.95 -11.77
CA GLY A 405 -7.06 20.05 -12.90
C GLY A 405 -5.77 19.26 -13.02
N SER A 406 -5.83 18.02 -13.47
CA SER A 406 -4.65 17.18 -13.67
C SER A 406 -4.73 16.35 -14.94
N ILE A 407 -3.57 16.07 -15.51
CA ILE A 407 -3.38 15.16 -16.65
C ILE A 407 -2.28 14.19 -16.27
N LYS A 408 -2.53 12.89 -16.45
CA LYS A 408 -1.54 11.83 -16.28
C LYS A 408 -1.52 10.96 -17.53
N ILE A 409 -0.33 10.76 -18.06
CA ILE A 409 -0.08 9.90 -19.22
C ILE A 409 1.03 8.95 -18.83
N HIS A 410 0.76 7.66 -18.86
CA HIS A 410 1.71 6.62 -18.48
C HIS A 410 1.75 5.57 -19.59
N ASN A 411 2.95 5.13 -19.90
CA ASN A 411 3.20 4.02 -20.80
C ASN A 411 4.24 3.14 -20.11
N VAL A 412 3.83 1.98 -19.62
CA VAL A 412 4.64 1.11 -18.76
C VAL A 412 4.50 -0.34 -19.19
N ALA A 413 5.58 -1.11 -19.04
CA ALA A 413 5.52 -2.54 -19.29
C ALA A 413 4.60 -3.24 -18.25
N PRO A 414 3.85 -4.28 -18.64
CA PRO A 414 3.08 -5.11 -17.72
C PRO A 414 3.95 -5.69 -16.60
N ASN A 415 3.34 -6.04 -15.47
CA ASN A 415 4.04 -6.67 -14.35
C ASN A 415 4.83 -7.89 -14.80
N PHE A 416 5.90 -8.19 -14.10
CA PHE A 416 6.79 -9.30 -14.47
C PHE A 416 6.08 -10.65 -14.57
N ASN A 417 5.13 -10.95 -13.69
CA ASN A 417 4.40 -12.21 -13.69
C ASN A 417 3.43 -12.39 -14.87
N PHE A 418 3.02 -11.31 -15.53
CA PHE A 418 2.33 -11.43 -16.83
C PHE A 418 3.30 -11.88 -17.93
N GLN A 419 4.55 -11.45 -17.88
CA GLN A 419 5.55 -11.69 -18.90
C GLN A 419 6.24 -13.05 -18.74
N LEU A 420 6.53 -13.47 -17.49
CA LEU A 420 7.22 -14.71 -17.19
C LEU A 420 6.72 -15.27 -15.85
N TYR A 421 6.24 -16.51 -15.89
CA TYR A 421 5.88 -17.27 -14.70
C TYR A 421 6.26 -18.73 -14.84
N GLN A 422 6.73 -19.36 -13.75
CA GLN A 422 7.02 -20.78 -13.66
C GLN A 422 6.47 -21.33 -12.36
N SER A 423 5.89 -22.53 -12.44
CA SER A 423 5.26 -23.26 -11.34
C SER A 423 5.43 -24.76 -11.54
N ASP A 424 5.35 -25.52 -10.46
CA ASP A 424 5.24 -26.97 -10.51
C ASP A 424 3.89 -27.43 -11.08
N TYR A 425 2.86 -26.59 -11.08
CA TYR A 425 1.66 -26.83 -11.88
C TYR A 425 1.92 -26.60 -13.36
N VAL A 426 1.73 -27.62 -14.20
CA VAL A 426 2.05 -27.62 -15.64
C VAL A 426 1.43 -26.42 -16.37
N ASN A 427 0.22 -26.05 -16.01
CA ASN A 427 -0.56 -25.02 -16.68
C ASN A 427 -0.24 -23.59 -16.20
N TYR A 428 0.57 -23.43 -15.14
CA TYR A 428 1.03 -22.14 -14.61
C TYR A 428 2.45 -21.81 -15.08
N ASN A 429 2.72 -22.05 -16.38
CA ASN A 429 4.03 -21.83 -16.96
C ASN A 429 3.89 -21.08 -18.29
N TRP A 430 4.45 -19.86 -18.36
CA TRP A 430 4.41 -19.05 -19.57
C TRP A 430 5.58 -18.09 -19.71
N LYS A 431 5.85 -17.75 -20.96
CA LYS A 431 6.63 -16.59 -21.38
C LYS A 431 5.81 -15.88 -22.46
N THR A 432 5.34 -14.69 -22.14
CA THR A 432 4.43 -13.93 -23.01
C THR A 432 5.03 -12.54 -23.27
N GLU A 433 4.89 -12.10 -24.51
CA GLU A 433 5.25 -10.75 -24.91
C GLU A 433 3.97 -9.93 -25.07
N PHE A 434 3.87 -8.86 -24.29
CA PHE A 434 2.75 -7.93 -24.29
C PHE A 434 3.21 -6.54 -24.71
N ASN A 435 2.28 -5.78 -25.30
CA ASN A 435 2.46 -4.35 -25.47
C ASN A 435 2.54 -3.65 -24.11
N THR A 436 3.13 -2.46 -24.08
CA THR A 436 3.08 -1.59 -22.91
C THR A 436 1.67 -1.08 -22.67
N ILE A 437 1.26 -1.05 -21.41
CA ILE A 437 -0.03 -0.52 -20.97
C ILE A 437 0.02 1.02 -21.06
N LYS A 438 -0.87 1.60 -21.87
CA LYS A 438 -0.96 3.05 -22.09
C LYS A 438 -2.15 3.60 -21.34
N THR A 439 -1.91 4.37 -20.30
CA THR A 439 -2.95 4.99 -19.47
C THR A 439 -2.97 6.49 -19.68
N GLN A 440 -4.14 7.06 -19.89
CA GLN A 440 -4.40 8.50 -19.98
C GLN A 440 -5.50 8.85 -18.99
N GLU A 441 -5.21 9.70 -18.02
CA GLU A 441 -6.17 10.15 -17.02
C GLU A 441 -6.31 11.66 -17.03
N LEU A 442 -7.56 12.13 -17.07
CA LEU A 442 -7.94 13.52 -16.81
C LEU A 442 -8.59 13.57 -15.43
N GLY A 443 -8.05 14.41 -14.57
CA GLY A 443 -8.54 14.58 -13.20
C GLY A 443 -9.01 16.00 -12.92
N PHE A 444 -10.02 16.11 -12.06
CA PHE A 444 -10.48 17.37 -11.47
C PHE A 444 -10.74 17.16 -9.99
N ASP A 445 -10.16 18.01 -9.15
CA ASP A 445 -10.34 18.00 -7.71
C ASP A 445 -10.86 19.34 -7.22
N LEU A 446 -11.84 19.31 -6.34
CA LEU A 446 -12.36 20.44 -5.56
C LEU A 446 -12.17 20.13 -4.07
N TRP A 447 -11.45 20.93 -3.37
CA TRP A 447 -11.40 20.93 -1.91
C TRP A 447 -12.17 22.12 -1.38
N SER A 448 -13.24 21.87 -0.62
CA SER A 448 -14.04 22.95 -0.05
C SER A 448 -14.57 22.59 1.33
N LYS A 449 -14.18 23.38 2.33
CA LYS A 449 -14.71 23.23 3.69
C LYS A 449 -16.20 23.54 3.76
N LYS A 450 -16.75 24.33 2.83
CA LYS A 450 -18.16 24.74 2.82
C LYS A 450 -19.05 23.81 2.02
N VAL A 451 -18.55 23.22 0.93
CA VAL A 451 -19.36 22.37 0.05
C VAL A 451 -19.04 20.90 0.28
N ALA A 452 -17.95 20.39 -0.27
CA ALA A 452 -17.45 19.04 -0.13
C ALA A 452 -16.05 18.95 -0.76
N ASN A 453 -15.31 17.88 -0.45
CA ASN A 453 -14.21 17.45 -1.27
C ASN A 453 -14.76 16.57 -2.39
N LEU A 454 -14.47 16.93 -3.63
CA LEU A 454 -14.92 16.22 -4.82
C LEU A 454 -13.70 15.88 -5.67
N SER A 455 -13.57 14.63 -6.08
CA SER A 455 -12.59 14.17 -7.07
C SER A 455 -13.30 13.51 -8.23
N LEU A 456 -12.98 13.91 -9.45
CA LEU A 456 -13.46 13.32 -10.68
C LEU A 456 -12.27 12.87 -11.51
N SER A 457 -12.28 11.66 -12.01
CA SER A 457 -11.27 11.19 -12.97
C SER A 457 -11.92 10.41 -14.12
N TYR A 458 -11.42 10.66 -15.31
CA TYR A 458 -11.73 9.88 -16.51
C TYR A 458 -10.44 9.28 -17.04
N THR A 459 -10.41 7.95 -17.12
CA THR A 459 -9.21 7.18 -17.48
C THR A 459 -9.48 6.33 -18.72
N GLY A 460 -8.64 6.47 -19.74
CA GLY A 460 -8.56 5.58 -20.89
C GLY A 460 -7.32 4.71 -20.78
N ILE A 461 -7.48 3.39 -20.98
CA ILE A 461 -6.39 2.42 -20.91
C ILE A 461 -6.38 1.60 -22.19
N ASP A 462 -5.29 1.66 -22.94
CA ASP A 462 -5.03 0.79 -24.08
C ASP A 462 -4.09 -0.33 -23.64
N ASP A 463 -4.24 -1.50 -24.25
CA ASP A 463 -3.42 -2.69 -23.97
C ASP A 463 -3.50 -3.14 -22.48
N TYR A 464 -4.69 -3.05 -21.85
CA TYR A 464 -4.90 -3.44 -20.46
C TYR A 464 -4.59 -4.92 -20.26
N THR A 465 -3.67 -5.24 -19.34
CA THR A 465 -3.22 -6.60 -19.05
C THR A 465 -3.84 -7.10 -17.75
N TYR A 466 -4.37 -8.31 -17.75
CA TYR A 466 -5.10 -8.92 -16.66
C TYR A 466 -4.95 -10.44 -16.65
N PHE A 467 -5.25 -11.09 -15.54
CA PHE A 467 -5.43 -12.53 -15.47
C PHE A 467 -6.89 -12.90 -15.69
N ALA A 468 -7.17 -13.92 -16.46
CA ALA A 468 -8.50 -14.49 -16.62
C ALA A 468 -8.43 -15.96 -16.98
N ILE A 469 -9.50 -16.69 -16.66
CA ILE A 469 -9.69 -18.06 -17.13
C ILE A 469 -10.02 -17.99 -18.62
N ASN A 470 -9.28 -18.71 -19.45
CA ASN A 470 -9.48 -18.69 -20.89
C ASN A 470 -10.70 -19.55 -21.30
N PRO A 471 -11.78 -18.95 -21.84
CA PRO A 471 -12.98 -19.69 -22.25
C PRO A 471 -12.77 -20.59 -23.47
N SER A 472 -11.66 -20.45 -24.21
CA SER A 472 -11.34 -21.30 -25.37
C SER A 472 -10.73 -22.66 -25.00
N GLN A 473 -10.45 -22.91 -23.75
CA GLN A 473 -10.06 -24.24 -23.29
C GLN A 473 -11.33 -25.10 -23.28
N SER A 474 -11.27 -26.24 -23.94
CA SER A 474 -12.41 -27.12 -24.23
C SER A 474 -13.33 -27.30 -23.01
N GLN A 475 -14.64 -27.45 -23.23
CA GLN A 475 -15.66 -27.76 -22.20
C GLN A 475 -15.36 -29.02 -21.36
N GLU A 476 -14.36 -29.80 -21.72
CA GLU A 476 -13.86 -30.95 -20.96
C GLU A 476 -12.82 -30.59 -19.90
N ASP A 477 -12.19 -29.39 -19.98
CA ASP A 477 -11.20 -28.91 -19.02
C ASP A 477 -11.90 -28.13 -17.89
N THR A 478 -12.25 -28.80 -16.80
CA THR A 478 -12.85 -28.21 -15.59
C THR A 478 -11.86 -27.44 -14.70
N PHE A 479 -10.65 -27.19 -15.20
CA PHE A 479 -9.58 -26.65 -14.39
C PHE A 479 -9.61 -25.11 -14.33
N LEU A 480 -9.54 -24.60 -13.11
CA LEU A 480 -9.38 -23.17 -12.83
C LEU A 480 -7.94 -22.75 -13.17
N ARG A 481 -7.76 -22.03 -14.28
CA ARG A 481 -6.42 -21.62 -14.75
C ARG A 481 -6.41 -20.16 -15.18
N PRO A 482 -6.17 -19.24 -14.26
CA PRO A 482 -5.94 -17.88 -14.67
C PRO A 482 -4.64 -17.78 -15.50
N THR A 483 -4.75 -17.29 -16.72
CA THR A 483 -3.63 -17.02 -17.60
C THR A 483 -3.54 -15.53 -17.91
N PRO A 484 -2.34 -14.99 -18.19
CA PRO A 484 -2.20 -13.59 -18.52
C PRO A 484 -2.80 -13.30 -19.89
N GLN A 485 -3.57 -12.23 -19.96
CA GLN A 485 -4.24 -11.76 -21.18
C GLN A 485 -4.05 -10.26 -21.33
N GLN A 486 -4.16 -9.78 -22.58
CA GLN A 486 -4.13 -8.36 -22.89
C GLN A 486 -5.35 -7.97 -23.72
N PHE A 487 -6.09 -6.96 -23.24
CA PHE A 487 -7.29 -6.47 -23.90
C PHE A 487 -6.92 -5.54 -25.05
N THR A 488 -7.29 -5.91 -26.28
CA THR A 488 -6.91 -5.18 -27.49
C THR A 488 -7.72 -3.92 -27.75
N SER A 489 -8.88 -3.79 -27.09
CA SER A 489 -9.71 -2.60 -27.16
C SER A 489 -9.40 -1.68 -25.99
N ARG A 490 -9.92 -0.43 -26.05
CA ARG A 490 -9.71 0.55 -24.98
C ARG A 490 -10.69 0.35 -23.83
N VAL A 491 -10.18 0.32 -22.61
CA VAL A 491 -10.99 0.46 -21.39
C VAL A 491 -11.20 1.95 -21.12
N ASN A 492 -12.44 2.38 -20.90
CA ASN A 492 -12.78 3.73 -20.47
C ASN A 492 -13.49 3.69 -19.12
N TYR A 493 -12.91 4.35 -18.13
CA TYR A 493 -13.31 4.31 -16.74
C TYR A 493 -13.52 5.70 -16.17
N LEU A 494 -14.73 5.94 -15.63
CA LEU A 494 -15.12 7.16 -14.93
C LEU A 494 -15.21 6.89 -13.43
N LYS A 495 -14.61 7.74 -12.62
CA LYS A 495 -14.66 7.70 -11.16
C LYS A 495 -14.99 9.08 -10.61
N ILE A 496 -16.01 9.17 -9.74
CA ILE A 496 -16.42 10.39 -9.05
C ILE A 496 -16.52 10.08 -7.57
N LYS A 497 -15.73 10.76 -6.74
CA LYS A 497 -15.71 10.58 -5.28
C LYS A 497 -16.04 11.90 -4.60
N ALA A 498 -16.98 11.86 -3.66
CA ALA A 498 -17.34 13.00 -2.84
C ALA A 498 -17.20 12.65 -1.35
N GLU A 499 -16.59 13.56 -0.58
CA GLU A 499 -16.48 13.44 0.87
C GLU A 499 -16.94 14.72 1.56
N ARG A 500 -17.83 14.59 2.56
CA ARG A 500 -18.32 15.69 3.38
C ARG A 500 -18.61 15.24 4.79
N GLU A 501 -18.13 16.02 5.75
CA GLU A 501 -18.49 15.89 7.15
C GLU A 501 -19.42 17.03 7.58
N PHE A 502 -20.52 16.68 8.23
CA PHE A 502 -21.45 17.62 8.83
C PHE A 502 -21.31 17.53 10.35
N ASN A 503 -21.07 18.66 10.99
CA ASN A 503 -20.88 18.76 12.43
C ASN A 503 -22.04 19.55 13.05
N TRP A 504 -22.65 19.00 14.10
CA TRP A 504 -23.67 19.65 14.89
C TRP A 504 -23.48 19.35 16.37
N ARG A 505 -23.02 20.34 17.11
CA ARG A 505 -22.66 20.24 18.53
C ARG A 505 -21.77 19.03 18.83
N GLY A 506 -21.75 18.11 19.45
CA GLY A 506 -20.89 16.94 19.59
C GLY A 506 -21.10 15.85 18.52
N PHE A 507 -22.16 15.95 17.71
CA PHE A 507 -22.44 14.96 16.64
C PHE A 507 -21.73 15.33 15.34
N ALA A 508 -21.29 14.30 14.64
CA ALA A 508 -20.75 14.42 13.30
C ALA A 508 -21.27 13.29 12.41
N LEU A 509 -21.55 13.63 11.14
CA LEU A 509 -21.89 12.68 10.09
C LEU A 509 -20.86 12.83 8.96
N ASN A 510 -19.93 11.90 8.87
CA ASN A 510 -18.96 11.83 7.77
C ASN A 510 -19.51 10.95 6.66
N ASN A 511 -19.63 11.50 5.46
CA ASN A 511 -20.11 10.80 4.28
C ASN A 511 -18.99 10.72 3.25
N THR A 512 -18.74 9.52 2.73
CA THR A 512 -17.89 9.27 1.58
C THR A 512 -18.71 8.47 0.58
N ILE A 513 -18.83 8.96 -0.64
CA ILE A 513 -19.59 8.33 -1.72
C ILE A 513 -18.69 8.31 -2.96
N MET A 514 -18.63 7.18 -3.63
CA MET A 514 -17.92 7.02 -4.90
C MET A 514 -18.86 6.37 -5.92
N TYR A 515 -19.00 7.04 -7.05
CA TYR A 515 -19.66 6.50 -8.24
C TYR A 515 -18.61 6.12 -9.27
N GLN A 516 -18.77 4.96 -9.89
CA GLN A 516 -17.86 4.42 -10.90
C GLN A 516 -18.64 3.91 -12.10
N ASN A 517 -18.09 4.09 -13.29
CA ASN A 517 -18.70 3.54 -14.50
C ASN A 517 -17.62 3.14 -15.50
N VAL A 518 -17.68 1.90 -15.98
CA VAL A 518 -16.84 1.38 -17.05
C VAL A 518 -17.60 1.52 -18.36
N LEU A 519 -17.31 2.59 -19.09
CA LEU A 519 -18.01 2.96 -20.34
C LEU A 519 -17.66 2.03 -21.49
N SER A 520 -16.46 1.42 -21.47
CA SER A 520 -16.05 0.35 -22.37
C SER A 520 -15.03 -0.55 -21.68
N GLY A 521 -15.00 -1.85 -22.03
CA GLY A 521 -14.13 -2.84 -21.40
C GLY A 521 -14.66 -3.42 -20.08
N SER A 522 -15.97 -3.34 -19.83
CA SER A 522 -16.61 -3.89 -18.63
C SER A 522 -16.52 -5.41 -18.49
N THR A 523 -16.11 -6.12 -19.54
CA THR A 523 -15.86 -7.57 -19.50
C THR A 523 -14.52 -7.96 -18.86
N VAL A 524 -13.60 -6.99 -18.75
CA VAL A 524 -12.24 -7.21 -18.25
C VAL A 524 -11.86 -6.28 -17.11
N PHE A 525 -12.75 -5.35 -16.76
CA PHE A 525 -12.49 -4.31 -15.75
C PHE A 525 -13.67 -4.21 -14.78
N ASN A 526 -13.60 -5.01 -13.72
CA ASN A 526 -14.69 -5.23 -12.78
C ASN A 526 -14.61 -4.31 -11.56
N VAL A 527 -15.60 -3.42 -11.40
CA VAL A 527 -15.74 -2.53 -10.24
C VAL A 527 -17.23 -2.34 -9.91
N PRO A 528 -17.60 -2.17 -8.63
CA PRO A 528 -18.97 -1.80 -8.27
C PRO A 528 -19.30 -0.39 -8.73
N GLU A 529 -20.54 -0.16 -9.15
CA GLU A 529 -20.99 1.15 -9.63
C GLU A 529 -21.03 2.20 -8.52
N LEU A 530 -21.41 1.81 -7.31
CA LEU A 530 -21.50 2.69 -6.15
C LEU A 530 -20.80 2.08 -4.94
N ILE A 531 -19.96 2.87 -4.28
CA ILE A 531 -19.40 2.58 -2.97
C ILE A 531 -19.76 3.72 -2.03
N THR A 532 -20.19 3.41 -0.83
CA THR A 532 -20.54 4.46 0.13
C THR A 532 -20.17 4.06 1.56
N ARG A 533 -19.73 5.05 2.34
CA ARG A 533 -19.51 4.95 3.77
C ARG A 533 -20.11 6.15 4.47
N GLN A 534 -21.00 5.89 5.43
CA GLN A 534 -21.57 6.89 6.34
C GLN A 534 -21.13 6.56 7.76
N SER A 535 -20.47 7.50 8.41
CA SER A 535 -20.04 7.37 9.80
C SER A 535 -20.74 8.43 10.64
N LEU A 536 -21.74 8.01 11.41
CA LEU A 536 -22.45 8.86 12.38
C LEU A 536 -21.82 8.64 13.75
N TYR A 537 -21.30 9.68 14.36
CA TYR A 537 -20.64 9.58 15.65
C TYR A 537 -20.90 10.81 16.54
N TYR A 538 -20.76 10.58 17.83
CA TYR A 538 -20.71 11.61 18.86
C TYR A 538 -19.30 11.67 19.44
N GLN A 539 -18.79 12.88 19.64
CA GLN A 539 -17.50 13.10 20.29
C GLN A 539 -17.57 14.26 21.27
N ASP A 540 -16.89 14.11 22.40
CA ASP A 540 -16.83 15.14 23.43
C ASP A 540 -15.58 15.01 24.30
N GLN A 541 -15.32 16.06 25.10
CA GLN A 541 -14.31 16.07 26.14
C GLN A 541 -15.00 16.19 27.51
N ILE A 542 -14.86 15.18 28.34
CA ILE A 542 -15.48 15.09 29.66
C ILE A 542 -14.43 15.10 30.78
N PHE A 543 -14.89 15.17 32.02
CA PHE A 543 -14.02 15.24 33.22
C PHE A 543 -12.99 16.36 33.15
N LYS A 544 -13.42 17.61 32.87
CA LYS A 544 -12.54 18.78 32.72
C LYS A 544 -11.43 18.56 31.67
N ASN A 545 -11.80 18.00 30.51
CA ASN A 545 -10.92 17.67 29.41
C ASN A 545 -9.89 16.54 29.69
N ALA A 546 -10.11 15.74 30.73
CA ALA A 546 -9.23 14.62 31.04
C ALA A 546 -9.43 13.41 30.13
N LEU A 547 -10.66 13.25 29.60
CA LEU A 547 -11.04 12.18 28.67
C LEU A 547 -11.67 12.78 27.42
N PHE A 548 -11.08 12.56 26.27
CA PHE A 548 -11.75 12.66 24.98
C PHE A 548 -12.35 11.30 24.62
N PHE A 549 -13.57 11.28 24.14
CA PHE A 549 -14.17 10.07 23.58
C PHE A 549 -14.90 10.34 22.27
N GLN A 550 -15.03 9.30 21.47
CA GLN A 550 -15.75 9.30 20.21
C GLN A 550 -16.41 7.93 20.07
N THR A 551 -17.72 7.90 19.83
CA THR A 551 -18.48 6.67 19.66
C THR A 551 -19.49 6.82 18.53
N GLY A 552 -19.75 5.74 17.80
CA GLY A 552 -20.66 5.86 16.67
C GLY A 552 -20.83 4.56 15.89
N VAL A 553 -21.47 4.74 14.74
CA VAL A 553 -21.83 3.68 13.79
C VAL A 553 -21.19 4.00 12.45
N ASN A 554 -20.58 3.01 11.84
CA ASN A 554 -19.98 3.08 10.52
C ASN A 554 -20.75 2.14 9.59
N LEU A 555 -21.45 2.69 8.60
CA LEU A 555 -22.15 1.95 7.55
C LEU A 555 -21.29 1.95 6.29
N LYS A 556 -20.98 0.77 5.75
CA LYS A 556 -20.37 0.56 4.44
C LYS A 556 -21.32 -0.19 3.53
N TYR A 557 -21.35 0.21 2.26
CA TYR A 557 -22.17 -0.45 1.25
C TYR A 557 -21.51 -0.29 -0.12
N PHE A 558 -21.62 -1.32 -0.94
CA PHE A 558 -21.31 -1.26 -2.36
C PHE A 558 -22.32 -2.08 -3.17
N THR A 559 -22.58 -1.63 -4.40
CA THR A 559 -23.50 -2.31 -5.31
C THR A 559 -22.97 -3.67 -5.74
N LYS A 560 -23.87 -4.57 -6.09
CA LYS A 560 -23.49 -5.86 -6.69
C LYS A 560 -22.68 -5.64 -7.96
N TYR A 561 -21.66 -6.44 -8.14
CA TYR A 561 -20.83 -6.46 -9.34
C TYR A 561 -20.14 -7.82 -9.47
N ASN A 562 -19.72 -8.18 -10.67
CA ASN A 562 -18.83 -9.31 -10.89
C ASN A 562 -17.49 -9.00 -10.23
N SER A 563 -17.17 -9.70 -9.14
CA SER A 563 -15.93 -9.47 -8.42
C SER A 563 -14.84 -10.35 -9.02
N ASN A 564 -13.60 -9.83 -9.02
CA ASN A 564 -12.46 -10.64 -9.41
C ASN A 564 -12.28 -11.83 -8.44
N GLY A 565 -11.98 -13.00 -9.00
CA GLY A 565 -11.58 -14.18 -8.23
C GLY A 565 -10.15 -14.05 -7.73
N TYR A 566 -9.80 -14.80 -6.70
CA TYR A 566 -8.44 -14.82 -6.14
C TYR A 566 -7.78 -16.17 -6.44
N ASP A 567 -6.54 -16.12 -6.94
CA ASP A 567 -5.71 -17.29 -7.19
C ASP A 567 -4.54 -17.34 -6.21
N PRO A 568 -4.50 -18.32 -5.30
CA PRO A 568 -3.45 -18.48 -4.29
C PRO A 568 -2.06 -18.80 -4.88
N VAL A 569 -1.99 -19.53 -6.01
CA VAL A 569 -0.71 -19.92 -6.64
C VAL A 569 0.02 -18.69 -7.17
N LEU A 570 -0.73 -17.78 -7.78
CA LEU A 570 -0.22 -16.51 -8.30
C LEU A 570 -0.14 -15.42 -7.23
N ALA A 571 -0.95 -15.53 -6.17
CA ALA A 571 -1.29 -14.46 -5.23
C ALA A 571 -1.76 -13.20 -5.98
N GLU A 572 -2.67 -13.40 -6.95
CA GLU A 572 -3.23 -12.36 -7.82
C GLU A 572 -4.74 -12.51 -7.94
N PHE A 573 -5.37 -11.41 -8.33
CA PHE A 573 -6.78 -11.44 -8.69
C PHE A 573 -6.94 -11.66 -10.20
N TYR A 574 -7.94 -12.47 -10.58
CA TYR A 574 -8.28 -12.72 -11.98
C TYR A 574 -9.72 -12.30 -12.30
N VAL A 575 -9.93 -11.86 -13.51
CA VAL A 575 -11.23 -11.44 -14.02
C VAL A 575 -12.12 -12.66 -14.21
N GLN A 576 -13.31 -12.61 -13.64
CA GLN A 576 -14.41 -13.54 -13.86
C GLN A 576 -15.73 -12.76 -13.96
N ASN A 577 -16.74 -13.29 -14.67
CA ASN A 577 -18.01 -12.64 -14.94
C ASN A 577 -19.22 -13.53 -14.62
N GLU A 578 -19.05 -14.52 -13.73
CA GLU A 578 -20.06 -15.52 -13.38
C GLU A 578 -20.66 -15.26 -11.98
N GLN A 579 -19.85 -14.77 -11.04
CA GLN A 579 -20.25 -14.59 -9.66
C GLN A 579 -20.23 -13.13 -9.25
N GLU A 580 -21.36 -12.64 -8.78
CA GLU A 580 -21.51 -11.31 -8.22
C GLU A 580 -21.38 -11.34 -6.69
N ILE A 581 -20.73 -10.32 -6.14
CA ILE A 581 -20.72 -10.03 -4.71
C ILE A 581 -21.22 -8.60 -4.44
N GLY A 582 -21.54 -8.29 -3.18
CA GLY A 582 -22.01 -6.97 -2.77
C GLY A 582 -23.54 -6.87 -2.66
N GLY A 583 -24.05 -5.64 -2.58
CA GLY A 583 -25.47 -5.38 -2.36
C GLY A 583 -25.92 -5.61 -0.91
N PHE A 584 -24.95 -5.76 0.03
CA PHE A 584 -25.23 -5.98 1.44
C PHE A 584 -24.53 -4.90 2.29
N PRO A 585 -25.26 -4.22 3.21
CA PRO A 585 -24.66 -3.23 4.09
C PRO A 585 -23.84 -3.91 5.20
N VAL A 586 -22.67 -3.36 5.51
CA VAL A 586 -21.85 -3.73 6.67
C VAL A 586 -21.93 -2.60 7.69
N ILE A 587 -22.33 -2.92 8.91
CA ILE A 587 -22.48 -1.96 10.00
C ILE A 587 -21.52 -2.30 11.12
N ASP A 588 -20.61 -1.39 11.42
CA ASP A 588 -19.68 -1.49 12.54
C ASP A 588 -20.08 -0.51 13.64
N LEU A 589 -19.95 -0.93 14.89
CA LEU A 589 -20.05 -0.05 16.06
C LEU A 589 -18.65 0.22 16.58
N PHE A 590 -18.36 1.46 16.95
CA PHE A 590 -17.05 1.80 17.47
C PHE A 590 -17.10 2.72 18.68
N PHE A 591 -16.10 2.58 19.53
CA PHE A 591 -15.82 3.44 20.67
C PHE A 591 -14.32 3.71 20.76
N ASN A 592 -13.93 4.97 20.75
CA ASN A 592 -12.56 5.43 20.85
C ASN A 592 -12.44 6.36 22.07
N ALA A 593 -11.38 6.21 22.86
CA ALA A 593 -11.12 7.06 23.99
C ALA A 593 -9.65 7.49 24.06
N LYS A 594 -9.37 8.71 24.52
CA LYS A 594 -8.01 9.22 24.74
C LYS A 594 -7.95 9.81 26.14
N ILE A 595 -7.07 9.23 26.97
CA ILE A 595 -6.75 9.70 28.31
C ILE A 595 -5.26 10.06 28.33
N ARG A 596 -4.95 11.35 28.34
CA ARG A 596 -3.57 11.83 28.19
C ARG A 596 -2.92 11.32 26.91
N GLN A 597 -1.99 10.39 27.02
CA GLN A 597 -1.27 9.77 25.88
C GLN A 597 -1.81 8.39 25.49
N THR A 598 -2.65 7.79 26.34
CA THR A 598 -3.24 6.47 26.09
C THR A 598 -4.47 6.62 25.23
N ARG A 599 -4.55 5.80 24.18
CA ARG A 599 -5.70 5.69 23.26
C ARG A 599 -6.27 4.29 23.36
N ILE A 600 -7.57 4.19 23.44
CA ILE A 600 -8.31 2.93 23.55
C ILE A 600 -9.29 2.88 22.38
N PHE A 601 -9.31 1.77 21.67
CA PHE A 601 -10.17 1.53 20.52
C PHE A 601 -10.94 0.24 20.74
N VAL A 602 -12.25 0.29 20.54
CA VAL A 602 -13.12 -0.90 20.55
C VAL A 602 -13.99 -0.80 19.30
N THR A 603 -13.99 -1.84 18.48
CA THR A 603 -14.84 -1.94 17.29
C THR A 603 -15.56 -3.27 17.30
N TRP A 604 -16.87 -3.24 17.10
CA TRP A 604 -17.66 -4.42 16.80
C TRP A 604 -17.96 -4.41 15.31
N GLU A 605 -17.16 -5.15 14.58
CA GLU A 605 -17.26 -5.25 13.13
C GLU A 605 -18.47 -6.10 12.74
N HIS A 606 -19.16 -5.72 11.67
CA HIS A 606 -20.27 -6.45 11.06
C HIS A 606 -21.44 -6.76 12.03
N PHE A 607 -21.79 -5.81 12.92
CA PHE A 607 -22.80 -5.96 13.95
C PHE A 607 -24.17 -6.42 13.39
N ASN A 608 -24.53 -5.97 12.18
CA ASN A 608 -25.81 -6.31 11.55
C ASN A 608 -25.90 -7.78 11.09
N ALA A 609 -24.82 -8.53 11.03
CA ALA A 609 -24.85 -9.98 10.76
C ALA A 609 -25.67 -10.74 11.79
N LEU A 610 -25.75 -10.26 13.04
CA LEU A 610 -26.58 -10.85 14.10
C LEU A 610 -28.09 -10.88 13.76
N PHE A 611 -28.55 -10.03 12.85
CA PHE A 611 -29.97 -9.89 12.49
C PHE A 611 -30.27 -10.41 11.08
N SER A 612 -29.25 -10.90 10.36
CA SER A 612 -29.41 -11.51 9.04
C SER A 612 -29.77 -12.99 9.17
N LYS A 613 -30.62 -13.48 8.27
CA LYS A 613 -30.94 -14.91 8.14
C LYS A 613 -30.13 -15.62 7.06
N THR A 614 -29.32 -14.88 6.32
CA THR A 614 -28.49 -15.39 5.25
C THR A 614 -27.17 -14.64 5.26
N ASN A 615 -26.08 -15.34 4.98
CA ASN A 615 -24.76 -14.72 4.87
C ASN A 615 -24.49 -14.38 3.41
N GLN A 616 -24.32 -13.10 3.11
CA GLN A 616 -24.13 -12.57 1.75
C GLN A 616 -22.82 -11.79 1.60
N TYR A 617 -22.05 -11.70 2.69
CA TYR A 617 -20.79 -10.97 2.67
C TYR A 617 -19.68 -11.88 2.14
N PHE A 618 -19.08 -11.47 1.02
CA PHE A 618 -17.95 -12.13 0.38
C PHE A 618 -16.89 -11.11 0.04
N SER A 619 -15.63 -11.47 0.19
CA SER A 619 -14.46 -10.67 -0.19
C SER A 619 -14.03 -10.95 -1.62
N ALA A 620 -14.23 -12.18 -2.07
CA ALA A 620 -14.07 -12.65 -3.44
C ALA A 620 -14.94 -13.91 -3.64
N PRO A 621 -15.21 -14.38 -4.87
CA PRO A 621 -15.88 -15.64 -5.12
C PRO A 621 -15.28 -16.78 -4.30
N GLY A 622 -16.11 -17.47 -3.51
CA GLY A 622 -15.68 -18.55 -2.60
C GLY A 622 -15.01 -18.12 -1.30
N TYR A 623 -14.75 -16.83 -1.09
CA TYR A 623 -14.12 -16.28 0.13
C TYR A 623 -15.10 -15.40 0.90
N PRO A 624 -15.77 -15.92 1.90
CA PRO A 624 -16.71 -15.18 2.76
C PRO A 624 -16.00 -14.26 3.74
#